data_9d1b6f6e0d0089e5b7ac449045eb3bbb
#
_entry.id   9d1b6f6e0d0089e5b7ac449045eb3bbb
#
_cell.length_a   1.000
_cell.length_b   1.000
_cell.length_c   1.000
_cell.angle_alpha   90.00
_cell.angle_beta   90.00
_cell.angle_gamma   90.00
#
_symmetry.space_group_name_H-M   'P 1'
#
loop_
_entity.id
_entity.type
_entity.pdbx_description
1 polymer ?
#
loop_
_entity_poly.entity_id
_entity_poly.type
_entity_poly.pdbx_seq_one_letter_code
_entity_poly.pdbx_strand_id
1 'polypeptide(L)' 'MRDKLLTIREVANYLRVSERSVLRYIEAGRLKASKVGWWRIKQSDLDDFLKKTSNLNKKKK' A
#
# COMPACT_ATOMS: atom_id res chain seq x y z
N MET A 1 1.22 -14.70 12.94
CA MET A 1 0.65 -14.57 12.76
C MET A 1 -0.06 -14.21 11.70
N ARG A 2 -1.06 -13.82 11.54
CA ARG A 2 -1.69 -13.48 10.46
C ARG A 2 -1.47 -12.10 10.12
N ASP A 3 -1.32 -11.69 8.88
CA ASP A 3 -1.17 -10.34 8.48
C ASP A 3 -2.50 -9.65 8.64
N LYS A 4 -2.44 -8.41 8.98
CA LYS A 4 -3.64 -7.65 9.14
C LYS A 4 -4.00 -7.20 7.75
N LEU A 5 -5.25 -7.23 7.38
CA LEU A 5 -5.71 -6.78 6.08
C LEU A 5 -6.20 -5.34 6.19
N LEU A 6 -5.73 -4.52 5.30
CA LEU A 6 -6.08 -3.11 5.31
C LEU A 6 -6.96 -2.79 4.11
N THR A 7 -7.79 -1.79 4.25
CA THR A 7 -8.63 -1.37 3.13
C THR A 7 -7.86 -0.29 2.38
N ILE A 8 -8.35 0.06 1.20
CA ILE A 8 -7.71 1.09 0.41
C ILE A 8 -7.72 2.39 1.20
N ARG A 9 -8.80 2.66 1.91
CA ARG A 9 -8.90 3.86 2.68
C ARG A 9 -7.84 3.90 3.77
N GLU A 10 -7.63 2.80 4.45
CA GLU A 10 -6.63 2.74 5.50
C GLU A 10 -5.23 2.95 4.95
N VAL A 11 -4.95 2.35 3.80
CA VAL A 11 -3.65 2.49 3.19
C VAL A 11 -3.46 3.94 2.74
N ALA A 12 -4.51 4.53 2.18
CA ALA A 12 -4.43 5.91 1.71
C ALA A 12 -4.11 6.85 2.88
N ASN A 13 -4.76 6.60 4.03
CA ASN A 13 -4.51 7.41 5.18
C ASN A 13 -3.08 7.21 5.68
N TYR A 14 -2.63 5.99 5.67
CA TYR A 14 -1.31 5.68 6.16
C TYR A 14 -0.25 6.33 5.29
N LEU A 15 -0.45 6.32 3.99
CA LEU A 15 0.50 6.89 3.05
C LEU A 15 0.26 8.38 2.82
N ARG A 16 -0.86 8.86 3.31
CA ARG A 16 -1.24 10.24 3.14
C ARG A 16 -1.42 10.62 1.67
N VAL A 17 -2.10 9.75 0.97
CA VAL A 17 -2.41 10.02 -0.43
C VAL A 17 -3.89 9.74 -0.62
N SER A 18 -4.41 10.01 -1.79
CA SER A 18 -5.82 9.78 -2.03
C SER A 18 -6.05 8.29 -2.30
N GLU A 19 -7.28 7.85 -2.17
CA GLU A 19 -7.61 6.47 -2.44
C GLU A 19 -7.33 6.15 -3.90
N ARG A 20 -7.52 7.14 -4.76
CA ARG A 20 -7.28 6.95 -6.17
C ARG A 20 -5.80 6.63 -6.41
N SER A 21 -4.92 7.27 -5.68
CA SER A 21 -3.51 7.02 -5.81
C SER A 21 -3.18 5.58 -5.43
N VAL A 22 -3.82 5.08 -4.37
CA VAL A 22 -3.60 3.73 -3.94
C VAL A 22 -4.03 2.76 -5.04
N LEU A 23 -5.17 3.03 -5.66
CA LEU A 23 -5.65 2.18 -6.72
C LEU A 23 -4.67 2.18 -7.90
N ARG A 24 -4.08 3.31 -8.18
CA ARG A 24 -3.14 3.39 -9.27
C ARG A 24 -1.89 2.56 -8.96
N TYR A 25 -1.45 2.57 -7.72
CA TYR A 25 -0.28 1.78 -7.34
C TYR A 25 -0.60 0.29 -7.53
N ILE A 26 -1.81 -0.10 -7.19
CA ILE A 26 -2.22 -1.49 -7.32
C ILE A 26 -2.29 -1.87 -8.80
N GLU A 27 -2.88 -1.02 -9.60
CA GLU A 27 -3.02 -1.29 -11.01
C GLU A 27 -1.67 -1.31 -11.72
N ALA A 28 -0.74 -0.53 -11.23
CA ALA A 28 0.57 -0.48 -11.83
C ALA A 28 1.45 -1.64 -11.37
N GLY A 29 0.95 -2.44 -10.45
CA GLY A 29 1.71 -3.57 -9.96
C GLY A 29 2.74 -3.20 -8.91
N ARG A 30 2.69 -1.97 -8.42
CA ARG A 30 3.65 -1.56 -7.43
C ARG A 30 3.24 -1.99 -6.03
N LEU A 31 1.95 -2.04 -5.77
CA LEU A 31 1.44 -2.41 -4.47
C LEU A 31 0.59 -3.65 -4.66
N LYS A 32 0.93 -4.71 -3.99
CA LYS A 32 0.17 -5.94 -4.11
C LYS A 32 -1.08 -5.87 -3.27
N ALA A 33 -2.15 -6.39 -3.81
CA ALA A 33 -3.41 -6.39 -3.09
C ALA A 33 -4.26 -7.56 -3.57
N SER A 34 -5.17 -7.98 -2.74
CA SER A 34 -6.07 -9.07 -3.08
C SER A 34 -7.46 -8.47 -3.19
N LYS A 35 -8.23 -8.95 -4.12
CA LYS A 35 -9.59 -8.48 -4.27
C LYS A 35 -10.54 -9.54 -3.76
N VAL A 36 -10.99 -9.38 -2.55
CA VAL A 36 -11.89 -10.34 -1.96
C VAL A 36 -13.09 -9.54 -1.55
N GLY A 37 -14.07 -9.46 -2.41
CA GLY A 37 -15.22 -8.59 -2.18
C GLY A 37 -14.80 -7.18 -2.52
N TRP A 38 -13.72 -6.74 -1.94
CA TRP A 38 -13.20 -5.43 -2.20
C TRP A 38 -11.69 -5.56 -2.05
N TRP A 39 -10.95 -4.54 -2.37
CA TRP A 39 -9.52 -4.60 -2.32
C TRP A 39 -9.03 -4.71 -0.88
N ARG A 40 -8.11 -5.63 -0.65
CA ARG A 40 -7.53 -5.81 0.67
C ARG A 40 -6.03 -5.85 0.49
N ILE A 41 -5.32 -5.13 1.31
CA ILE A 41 -3.87 -5.07 1.22
C ILE A 41 -3.29 -5.63 2.51
N LYS A 42 -2.39 -6.59 2.40
CA LYS A 42 -1.81 -7.17 3.58
C LYS A 42 -0.81 -6.20 4.16
N GLN A 43 -0.66 -6.22 5.45
CA GLN A 43 0.30 -5.35 6.10
C GLN A 43 1.70 -5.59 5.54
N SER A 44 2.05 -6.85 5.29
CA SER A 44 3.38 -7.14 4.78
C SER A 44 3.56 -6.59 3.37
N ASP A 45 2.51 -6.56 2.58
CA ASP A 45 2.61 -6.02 1.23
C ASP A 45 2.81 -4.50 1.31
N LEU A 46 2.16 -3.87 2.27
CA LEU A 46 2.32 -2.44 2.45
C LEU A 46 3.73 -2.14 2.92
N ASP A 47 4.24 -2.94 3.85
CA ASP A 47 5.59 -2.74 4.36
C ASP A 47 6.60 -2.89 3.23
N ASP A 48 6.37 -3.85 2.35
CA ASP A 48 7.27 -4.08 1.25
C ASP A 48 7.24 -2.89 0.29
N PHE A 49 6.05 -2.37 0.05
CA PHE A 49 5.90 -1.22 -0.82
C PHE A 49 6.64 -0.03 -0.22
N LEU A 50 6.53 0.14 1.09
CA LEU A 50 7.20 1.24 1.75
C LEU A 50 8.71 1.09 1.72
N LYS A 51 9.20 -0.12 1.80
CA LYS A 51 10.61 -0.34 1.77
C LYS A 51 11.17 0.09 0.44
N LYS A 52 10.49 -0.23 -0.63
CA LYS A 52 10.94 0.13 -1.95
C LYS A 52 10.83 1.62 -2.16
N THR A 53 9.78 2.20 -1.64
CA THR A 53 9.56 3.61 -1.83
C THR A 53 10.45 4.45 -0.94
N SER A 54 10.71 3.98 0.24
CA SER A 54 11.47 4.77 1.19
C SER A 54 12.91 4.95 0.75
N ASN A 55 13.37 4.13 -0.17
CA ASN A 55 14.70 4.31 -0.65
C ASN A 55 14.79 5.68 -1.27
N LEU A 56 13.75 6.13 -1.88
CA LEU A 56 13.74 7.41 -2.52
C LEU A 56 13.62 8.51 -1.51
N ASN A 57 12.84 8.27 -0.48
CA ASN A 57 12.66 9.27 0.50
C ASN A 57 13.81 9.40 1.40
N LYS A 58 14.51 8.35 1.62
CA LYS A 58 15.54 8.41 2.48
C LYS A 58 16.47 9.44 2.17
N LYS A 59 16.71 9.76 1.02
CA LYS A 59 17.54 10.71 0.80
C LYS A 59 17.11 11.95 1.21
N LYS A 60 16.05 12.20 1.36
CA LYS A 60 15.56 13.33 1.73
C LYS A 60 15.88 13.65 2.98
N LYS A 61 16.14 13.31 3.70
CA LYS A 61 16.35 13.49 4.95
C LYS A 61 17.15 13.78 5.20
#